data_13fb6c968ead452efed589c2a41004fa
#
_entry.id   13fb6c968ead452efed589c2a41004fa
#
_cell.length_a   1.000
_cell.length_b   1.000
_cell.length_c   1.000
_cell.angle_alpha   90.00
_cell.angle_beta   90.00
_cell.angle_gamma   90.00
#
_symmetry.space_group_name_H-M   'P 1'
#
loop_
_entity.id
_entity.type
_entity.pdbx_description
1 polymer ?
#
loop_
_entity_poly.entity_id
_entity_poly.type
_entity_poly.pdbx_seq_one_letter_code
_entity_poly.pdbx_strand_id
1 'polypeptide(L)'
;RVSGKVRPGTNPIQLLADTFPAGTLSGAPKVRALQLISEYEPHNRGAYGGCVGFIGLNGTLNQAITIRSFISRNGELWFQAGGGIVAASDEEYELQEVNNKLGALRKAILLAKGLTLVKTLFFADFHHCSGIRAIRSAA
;
A
#
# COMPACT_ATOMS: atom_id res chain seq x y z
N ARG A 1 13.55 14.48 4.94
CA ARG A 1 14.42 13.37 5.38
C ARG A 1 14.67 13.51 6.86
N VAL A 2 14.43 12.44 7.63
CA VAL A 2 14.75 12.37 9.07
C VAL A 2 15.85 11.33 9.23
N SER A 3 16.87 11.64 10.02
CA SER A 3 17.99 10.76 10.30
C SER A 3 18.30 10.75 11.80
N GLY A 4 18.77 9.63 12.29
CA GLY A 4 19.13 9.45 13.68
C GLY A 4 20.22 8.38 13.82
N LYS A 5 20.79 8.28 15.02
CA LYS A 5 21.77 7.23 15.35
C LYS A 5 21.04 6.06 16.02
N VAL A 6 21.26 4.87 15.51
CA VAL A 6 20.80 3.62 16.15
C VAL A 6 21.68 3.36 17.37
N ARG A 7 21.09 2.91 18.47
CA ARG A 7 21.84 2.55 19.69
C ARG A 7 22.73 1.33 19.40
N PRO A 8 23.96 1.32 19.91
CA PRO A 8 24.82 0.15 19.79
C PRO A 8 24.13 -1.11 20.33
N GLY A 9 24.27 -2.24 19.62
CA GLY A 9 23.67 -3.51 20.01
C GLY A 9 22.16 -3.65 19.70
N THR A 10 21.54 -2.70 19.01
CA THR A 10 20.13 -2.83 18.59
C THR A 10 19.97 -3.98 17.60
N ASN A 11 19.05 -4.89 17.90
CA ASN A 11 18.68 -5.96 16.97
C ASN A 11 17.88 -5.38 15.78
N PRO A 12 18.28 -5.63 14.52
CA PRO A 12 17.57 -5.11 13.35
C PRO A 12 16.09 -5.55 13.28
N ILE A 13 15.76 -6.75 13.73
CA ILE A 13 14.37 -7.23 13.76
C ILE A 13 13.55 -6.44 14.78
N GLN A 14 14.11 -6.17 15.95
CA GLN A 14 13.44 -5.34 16.95
C GLN A 14 13.25 -3.91 16.44
N LEU A 15 14.26 -3.34 15.78
CA LEU A 15 14.14 -2.02 15.16
C LEU A 15 13.02 -1.96 14.14
N LEU A 16 12.88 -3.00 13.31
CA LEU A 16 11.76 -3.12 12.37
C LEU A 16 10.42 -3.19 13.12
N ALA A 17 10.31 -4.03 14.14
CA ALA A 17 9.08 -4.18 14.93
C ALA A 17 8.66 -2.86 15.62
N ASP A 18 9.62 -2.09 16.13
CA ASP A 18 9.36 -0.82 16.81
C ASP A 18 8.89 0.29 15.84
N THR A 19 9.27 0.19 14.58
CA THR A 19 8.96 1.22 13.55
C THR A 19 7.78 0.84 12.67
N PHE A 20 7.42 -0.42 12.59
CA PHE A 20 6.32 -0.94 11.77
C PHE A 20 5.00 -1.06 12.60
N PRO A 21 3.83 -0.89 11.97
CA PRO A 21 3.57 -0.39 10.63
C PRO A 21 3.81 1.12 10.51
N ALA A 22 4.12 1.58 9.29
CA ALA A 22 4.37 2.99 9.04
C ALA A 22 3.12 3.84 9.32
N GLY A 23 3.29 4.95 10.06
CA GLY A 23 2.18 5.84 10.45
C GLY A 23 1.41 6.43 9.28
N THR A 24 2.07 6.64 8.13
CA THR A 24 1.44 7.09 6.89
C THR A 24 0.39 6.12 6.34
N LEU A 25 0.44 4.85 6.73
CA LEU A 25 -0.48 3.79 6.30
C LEU A 25 -1.47 3.39 7.38
N SER A 26 -1.10 3.54 8.65
CA SER A 26 -1.95 3.20 9.79
C SER A 26 -2.75 4.40 10.31
N GLY A 27 -2.16 5.59 10.28
CA GLY A 27 -2.73 6.77 10.91
C GLY A 27 -2.22 6.99 12.35
N ALA A 28 -2.72 8.06 12.99
CA ALA A 28 -2.37 8.44 14.34
C ALA A 28 -3.63 8.89 15.12
N PRO A 29 -3.78 8.52 16.42
CA PRO A 29 -2.96 7.58 17.20
C PRO A 29 -2.99 6.16 16.63
N LYS A 30 -1.83 5.52 16.53
CA LYS A 30 -1.64 4.27 15.75
C LYS A 30 -2.59 3.14 16.16
N VAL A 31 -2.74 2.88 17.45
CA VAL A 31 -3.58 1.78 17.94
C VAL A 31 -5.05 2.01 17.58
N ARG A 32 -5.57 3.22 17.82
CA ARG A 32 -6.96 3.55 17.48
C ARG A 32 -7.20 3.53 15.97
N ALA A 33 -6.26 4.04 15.19
CA ALA A 33 -6.35 4.00 13.74
C ALA A 33 -6.41 2.55 13.20
N LEU A 34 -5.57 1.65 13.74
CA LEU A 34 -5.60 0.23 13.36
C LEU A 34 -6.92 -0.47 13.76
N GLN A 35 -7.51 -0.11 14.90
CA GLN A 35 -8.83 -0.60 15.29
C GLN A 35 -9.90 -0.18 14.28
N LEU A 36 -9.91 1.12 13.89
CA LEU A 36 -10.85 1.64 12.90
C LEU A 36 -10.65 0.98 11.52
N ILE A 37 -9.42 0.79 11.09
CA ILE A 37 -9.11 0.07 9.85
C ILE A 37 -9.71 -1.36 9.89
N SER A 38 -9.53 -2.07 11.01
CA SER A 38 -10.08 -3.42 11.18
C SER A 38 -11.62 -3.45 11.21
N GLU A 39 -12.24 -2.37 11.68
CA GLU A 39 -13.70 -2.24 11.79
C GLU A 39 -14.35 -1.88 10.45
N TYR A 40 -13.74 -0.93 9.72
CA TYR A 40 -14.38 -0.31 8.55
C TYR A 40 -13.88 -0.82 7.21
N GLU A 41 -12.68 -1.37 7.11
CA GLU A 41 -12.22 -1.93 5.84
C GLU A 41 -12.81 -3.32 5.61
N PRO A 42 -13.55 -3.53 4.49
CA PRO A 42 -14.25 -4.79 4.23
C PRO A 42 -13.31 -5.94 3.88
N HIS A 43 -12.06 -5.64 3.53
CA HIS A 43 -11.08 -6.61 3.07
C HIS A 43 -9.73 -6.44 3.75
N ASN A 44 -9.05 -7.56 3.96
CA ASN A 44 -7.68 -7.54 4.45
C ASN A 44 -6.76 -6.87 3.41
N ARG A 45 -5.87 -6.01 3.89
CA ARG A 45 -4.91 -5.30 3.04
C ARG A 45 -3.88 -6.21 2.37
N GLY A 46 -3.70 -7.42 2.87
CA GLY A 46 -2.70 -8.36 2.37
C GLY A 46 -1.28 -7.77 2.45
N ALA A 47 -0.60 -7.68 1.31
CA ALA A 47 0.71 -7.06 1.24
C ALA A 47 0.69 -5.52 1.22
N TYR A 48 -0.47 -4.89 0.95
CA TYR A 48 -0.58 -3.43 0.94
C TYR A 48 -0.37 -2.85 2.34
N GLY A 49 0.51 -1.86 2.43
CA GLY A 49 0.88 -1.25 3.71
C GLY A 49 1.82 -2.10 4.57
N GLY A 50 2.21 -3.27 4.08
CA GLY A 50 3.27 -4.07 4.65
C GLY A 50 4.66 -3.48 4.37
N CYS A 51 5.70 -4.26 4.55
CA CYS A 51 7.05 -3.87 4.20
C CYS A 51 7.74 -4.92 3.34
N VAL A 52 8.65 -4.45 2.50
CA VAL A 52 9.52 -5.29 1.67
C VAL A 52 10.95 -4.78 1.81
N GLY A 53 11.90 -5.69 1.97
CA GLY A 53 13.28 -5.30 2.10
C GLY A 53 14.18 -6.47 2.47
N PHE A 54 15.34 -6.15 3.02
CA PHE A 54 16.29 -7.17 3.46
C PHE A 54 16.99 -6.75 4.76
N ILE A 55 17.45 -7.76 5.48
CA ILE A 55 18.33 -7.64 6.63
C ILE A 55 19.62 -8.38 6.27
N GLY A 56 20.72 -7.64 6.19
CA GLY A 56 22.04 -8.20 5.90
C GLY A 56 22.64 -8.90 7.11
N LEU A 57 23.49 -9.89 6.87
CA LEU A 57 24.21 -10.61 7.92
C LEU A 57 25.17 -9.70 8.72
N ASN A 58 25.55 -8.59 8.15
CA ASN A 58 26.34 -7.53 8.80
C ASN A 58 25.49 -6.54 9.63
N GLY A 59 24.19 -6.83 9.82
CA GLY A 59 23.26 -5.99 10.57
C GLY A 59 22.68 -4.80 9.78
N THR A 60 22.94 -4.69 8.49
CA THR A 60 22.29 -3.66 7.66
C THR A 60 20.81 -3.98 7.51
N LEU A 61 19.96 -2.95 7.56
CA LEU A 61 18.52 -3.04 7.37
C LEU A 61 18.11 -2.06 6.28
N ASN A 62 17.41 -2.53 5.27
CA ASN A 62 16.79 -1.69 4.26
C ASN A 62 15.36 -2.17 4.02
N GLN A 63 14.39 -1.28 4.27
CA GLN A 63 12.97 -1.58 4.19
C GLN A 63 12.23 -0.48 3.44
N ALA A 64 11.24 -0.88 2.66
CA ALA A 64 10.30 0.02 2.01
C ALA A 64 8.86 -0.39 2.33
N ILE A 65 7.95 0.58 2.36
CA ILE A 65 6.52 0.32 2.52
C ILE A 65 6.00 -0.27 1.21
N THR A 66 5.18 -1.32 1.28
CA THR A 66 4.54 -1.91 0.11
C THR A 66 3.34 -1.05 -0.31
N ILE A 67 3.62 0.00 -1.07
CA ILE A 67 2.64 0.91 -1.68
C ILE A 67 3.02 1.15 -3.14
N ARG A 68 2.06 1.61 -3.95
CA ARG A 68 2.27 1.93 -5.37
C ARG A 68 2.90 0.76 -6.16
N SER A 69 2.57 -0.45 -5.73
CA SER A 69 3.11 -1.69 -6.26
C SER A 69 1.99 -2.59 -6.75
N PHE A 70 2.33 -3.51 -7.64
CA PHE A 70 1.44 -4.58 -8.06
C PHE A 70 1.80 -5.88 -7.34
N ILE A 71 0.77 -6.67 -7.07
CA ILE A 71 0.89 -8.04 -6.59
C ILE A 71 0.36 -8.92 -7.71
N SER A 72 1.22 -9.78 -8.26
CA SER A 72 0.81 -10.75 -9.27
C SER A 72 0.50 -12.09 -8.61
N ARG A 73 -0.71 -12.60 -8.81
CA ARG A 73 -1.13 -13.90 -8.31
C ARG A 73 -2.20 -14.50 -9.22
N ASN A 74 -2.02 -15.75 -9.61
CA ASN A 74 -2.98 -16.52 -10.41
C ASN A 74 -3.41 -15.81 -11.72
N GLY A 75 -2.48 -15.17 -12.42
CA GLY A 75 -2.78 -14.43 -13.66
C GLY A 75 -3.48 -13.08 -13.45
N GLU A 76 -3.61 -12.64 -12.21
CA GLU A 76 -4.20 -11.35 -11.86
C GLU A 76 -3.16 -10.38 -11.32
N LEU A 77 -3.34 -9.10 -11.60
CA LEU A 77 -2.57 -8.00 -11.00
C LEU A 77 -3.46 -7.25 -10.01
N TRP A 78 -3.06 -7.30 -8.75
CA TRP A 78 -3.73 -6.59 -7.66
C TRP A 78 -2.97 -5.34 -7.32
N PHE A 79 -3.67 -4.24 -7.10
CA PHE A 79 -3.09 -3.00 -6.60
C PHE A 79 -4.10 -2.25 -5.75
N GLN A 80 -3.59 -1.52 -4.78
CA GLN A 80 -4.39 -0.82 -3.78
C GLN A 80 -3.82 0.56 -3.51
N ALA A 81 -4.69 1.52 -3.22
CA ALA A 81 -4.34 2.82 -2.68
C ALA A 81 -5.33 3.22 -1.60
N GLY A 82 -4.93 4.14 -0.74
CA GLY A 82 -5.76 4.72 0.30
C GLY A 82 -5.38 6.17 0.58
N GLY A 83 -6.25 6.91 1.23
CA GLY A 83 -6.06 8.26 1.73
C GLY A 83 -5.96 8.29 3.26
N GLY A 84 -5.35 9.33 3.81
CA GLY A 84 -5.38 9.62 5.24
C GLY A 84 -6.59 10.49 5.53
N ILE A 85 -7.46 10.06 6.44
CA ILE A 85 -8.68 10.80 6.81
C ILE A 85 -8.46 11.48 8.14
N VAL A 86 -8.79 12.75 8.20
CA VAL A 86 -8.78 13.60 9.40
C VAL A 86 -10.15 14.26 9.57
N ALA A 87 -10.40 14.87 10.74
CA ALA A 87 -11.69 15.48 11.05
C ALA A 87 -12.15 16.57 10.05
N ALA A 88 -11.21 17.21 9.36
CA ALA A 88 -11.48 18.24 8.35
C ALA A 88 -11.44 17.71 6.90
N SER A 89 -11.32 16.39 6.70
CA SER A 89 -11.33 15.80 5.36
C SER A 89 -12.69 15.97 4.70
N ASP A 90 -12.65 16.31 3.42
CA ASP A 90 -13.81 16.30 2.53
C ASP A 90 -13.86 14.98 1.76
N GLU A 91 -15.01 14.34 1.72
CA GLU A 91 -15.18 13.00 1.18
C GLU A 91 -14.82 12.90 -0.30
N GLU A 92 -15.26 13.87 -1.10
CA GLU A 92 -15.00 13.87 -2.53
C GLU A 92 -13.53 14.15 -2.85
N TYR A 93 -12.91 15.04 -2.09
CA TYR A 93 -11.50 15.36 -2.22
C TYR A 93 -10.62 14.13 -1.90
N GLU A 94 -10.89 13.42 -0.80
CA GLU A 94 -10.15 12.21 -0.42
C GLU A 94 -10.34 11.10 -1.46
N LEU A 95 -11.55 10.93 -1.97
CA LEU A 95 -11.81 9.96 -3.04
C LEU A 95 -11.03 10.32 -4.32
N GLN A 96 -10.97 11.59 -4.68
CA GLN A 96 -10.18 12.05 -5.83
C GLN A 96 -8.69 11.79 -5.62
N GLU A 97 -8.17 12.00 -4.41
CA GLU A 97 -6.77 11.70 -4.08
C GLU A 97 -6.46 10.21 -4.27
N VAL A 98 -7.32 9.32 -3.76
CA VAL A 98 -7.18 7.87 -3.98
C VAL A 98 -7.21 7.52 -5.47
N ASN A 99 -8.13 8.10 -6.23
CA ASN A 99 -8.22 7.88 -7.67
C ASN A 99 -6.96 8.36 -8.42
N ASN A 100 -6.39 9.48 -8.01
CA ASN A 100 -5.13 9.99 -8.57
C ASN A 100 -3.95 9.04 -8.29
N LYS A 101 -3.88 8.49 -7.06
CA LYS A 101 -2.87 7.47 -6.68
C LYS A 101 -3.01 6.20 -7.52
N LEU A 102 -4.23 5.74 -7.75
CA LEU A 102 -4.52 4.58 -8.62
C LEU A 102 -4.25 4.89 -10.10
N GLY A 103 -4.44 6.13 -10.53
CA GLY A 103 -4.24 6.58 -11.91
C GLY A 103 -2.81 6.33 -12.42
N ALA A 104 -1.80 6.52 -11.56
CA ALA A 104 -0.41 6.26 -11.91
C ALA A 104 -0.16 4.77 -12.19
N LEU A 105 -0.73 3.87 -11.38
CA LEU A 105 -0.65 2.43 -11.59
C LEU A 105 -1.39 2.00 -12.86
N ARG A 106 -2.58 2.55 -13.11
CA ARG A 106 -3.32 2.31 -14.36
C ARG A 106 -2.53 2.73 -15.58
N LYS A 107 -1.92 3.91 -15.54
CA LYS A 107 -1.09 4.42 -16.63
C LYS A 107 0.09 3.50 -16.93
N ALA A 108 0.74 2.96 -15.89
CA ALA A 108 1.82 2.00 -16.05
C ALA A 108 1.36 0.73 -16.78
N ILE A 109 0.18 0.20 -16.46
CA ILE A 109 -0.40 -0.96 -17.14
C ILE A 109 -0.72 -0.64 -18.61
N LEU A 110 -1.30 0.54 -18.89
CA LEU A 110 -1.61 0.94 -20.25
C LEU A 110 -0.34 1.08 -21.10
N LEU A 111 0.74 1.60 -20.52
CA LEU A 111 2.04 1.67 -21.21
C LEU A 111 2.60 0.26 -21.47
N ALA A 112 2.51 -0.65 -20.50
CA ALA A 112 2.96 -2.03 -20.68
C ALA A 112 2.14 -2.77 -21.75
N LYS A 113 0.84 -2.48 -21.89
CA LYS A 113 -0.01 -3.04 -22.95
C LYS A 113 0.39 -2.58 -24.35
N GLY A 114 0.88 -1.36 -24.50
CA GLY A 114 1.42 -0.88 -25.77
C GLY A 114 2.67 -1.68 -26.23
N LEU A 115 3.29 -2.41 -25.30
CA LEU A 115 4.44 -3.29 -25.55
C LEU A 115 4.04 -4.76 -25.77
N THR A 116 2.83 -5.17 -25.34
CA THR A 116 2.34 -6.54 -25.47
C THR A 116 0.81 -6.52 -25.52
N LEU A 117 0.21 -7.28 -26.47
CA LEU A 117 -1.24 -7.44 -26.59
C LEU A 117 -1.82 -8.14 -25.36
N VAL A 118 -2.23 -7.38 -24.35
CA VAL A 118 -2.93 -7.89 -23.15
C VAL A 118 -4.35 -7.32 -23.11
N LYS A 119 -5.36 -8.19 -23.22
CA LYS A 119 -6.76 -7.81 -22.97
C LYS A 119 -6.97 -7.62 -21.47
N THR A 120 -7.49 -6.48 -21.05
CA THR A 120 -7.78 -6.18 -19.65
C THR A 120 -9.27 -5.95 -19.45
N LEU A 121 -9.87 -6.69 -18.53
CA LEU A 121 -11.21 -6.44 -18.01
C LEU A 121 -11.10 -5.65 -16.70
N PHE A 122 -11.83 -4.52 -16.61
CA PHE A 122 -11.90 -3.71 -15.41
C PHE A 122 -13.18 -4.07 -14.64
N PHE A 123 -13.03 -4.47 -13.39
CA PHE A 123 -14.13 -4.46 -12.44
C PHE A 123 -13.86 -3.37 -11.41
N ALA A 124 -14.80 -2.46 -11.26
CA ALA A 124 -14.81 -1.45 -10.22
C ALA A 124 -16.01 -1.72 -9.31
N ASP A 125 -15.77 -2.26 -8.13
CA ASP A 125 -16.75 -2.18 -7.06
C ASP A 125 -16.47 -0.94 -6.23
N PHE A 126 -17.41 0.01 -6.32
CA PHE A 126 -17.41 1.25 -5.59
C PHE A 126 -18.27 1.09 -4.34
N HIS A 127 -17.72 0.67 -3.24
CA HIS A 127 -18.22 1.00 -1.91
C HIS A 127 -17.07 0.87 -0.91
N HIS A 128 -16.80 1.97 -0.22
CA HIS A 128 -15.85 2.18 0.88
C HIS A 128 -14.41 2.59 0.51
N CYS A 129 -13.86 3.45 1.35
CA CYS A 129 -12.63 4.26 1.25
C CYS A 129 -11.28 3.56 0.96
N SER A 130 -11.25 2.31 0.62
CA SER A 130 -10.05 1.61 0.14
C SER A 130 -10.31 0.98 -1.22
N GLY A 131 -9.89 1.67 -2.29
CA GLY A 131 -10.00 1.14 -3.65
C GLY A 131 -9.06 -0.04 -3.89
N ILE A 132 -9.51 -1.27 -3.62
CA ILE A 132 -8.84 -2.48 -4.09
C ILE A 132 -9.30 -2.73 -5.53
N ARG A 133 -8.34 -2.88 -6.45
CA ARG A 133 -8.65 -3.24 -7.83
C ARG A 133 -7.86 -4.47 -8.24
N ALA A 134 -8.59 -5.45 -8.74
CA ALA A 134 -8.02 -6.60 -9.42
C ALA A 134 -8.14 -6.42 -10.94
N ILE A 135 -7.10 -6.75 -11.66
CA ILE A 135 -7.10 -6.80 -13.12
C ILE A 135 -6.80 -8.25 -13.51
N ARG A 136 -7.76 -8.89 -14.16
CA ARG A 136 -7.54 -10.21 -14.74
C ARG A 136 -6.94 -10.08 -16.14
N SER A 137 -5.89 -10.84 -16.41
CA SER A 137 -5.42 -11.10 -17.75
C SER A 137 -6.34 -12.16 -18.36
N ALA A 138 -6.99 -11.85 -19.47
CA ALA A 138 -7.62 -12.88 -20.29
C ALA A 138 -6.53 -13.51 -21.16
N ALA A 139 -6.37 -14.83 -21.04
CA ALA A 139 -5.54 -15.64 -21.91
C ALA A 139 -6.11 -15.65 -23.33
#